data_16ae3588024e98a54f887b0e31384924
#
_entry.id   16ae3588024e98a54f887b0e31384924
#
_cell.length_a   1.000
_cell.length_b   1.000
_cell.length_c   1.000
_cell.angle_alpha   90.00
_cell.angle_beta   90.00
_cell.angle_gamma   90.00
#
_symmetry.space_group_name_H-M   'P 1'
#
loop_
_entity.id
_entity.type
_entity.pdbx_description
1 polymer ?
#
loop_
_entity_poly.entity_id
_entity_poly.type
_entity_poly.pdbx_seq_one_letter_code
_entity_poly.pdbx_strand_id
1 'polypeptide(L)'
;RHICLPHVVAGLELWLLLCAWGCSVFGVPLPVFCFYSALLCLPLLIVRGEDLKVRAMLNVCRHRGARLCADGVGQKRIFACPYHAWTYDHKGALKGRYGGDTFGEIANDQYGLTALHCEERSGIIWASLTPGDFFDVDAWLGDFGEELNTLDLNNWHLYEQRDLPGPGWKVTMDGYLEAYHHQLVHRETVGKYTVGNLLVLDTYGPHQRLTF
;
A
#
# COMPACT_ATOMS: atom_id res chain seq x y z
N ARG A 1 12.29 -2.44 -21.41
CA ARG A 1 10.91 -2.56 -21.97
C ARG A 1 10.22 -3.64 -21.16
N HIS A 2 9.48 -3.25 -20.13
CA HIS A 2 8.66 -4.16 -19.34
C HIS A 2 7.32 -4.28 -20.06
N ILE A 3 7.05 -5.45 -20.59
CA ILE A 3 5.75 -5.80 -21.17
C ILE A 3 4.87 -6.22 -19.98
N CYS A 4 3.98 -5.36 -19.54
CA CYS A 4 2.87 -5.76 -18.68
C CYS A 4 1.91 -6.61 -19.51
N LEU A 5 1.95 -7.91 -19.30
CA LEU A 5 0.89 -8.80 -19.80
C LEU A 5 -0.31 -8.69 -18.86
N PRO A 6 -1.51 -8.44 -19.35
CA PRO A 6 -2.70 -8.44 -18.52
C PRO A 6 -3.06 -9.90 -18.22
N HIS A 7 -2.63 -10.39 -17.08
CA HIS A 7 -3.22 -11.60 -16.54
C HIS A 7 -4.51 -11.23 -15.81
N VAL A 8 -5.61 -11.43 -16.51
CA VAL A 8 -6.94 -11.49 -15.90
C VAL A 8 -6.94 -12.72 -14.99
N VAL A 9 -6.76 -12.49 -13.69
CA VAL A 9 -7.08 -13.49 -12.68
C VAL A 9 -8.44 -13.11 -12.15
N ALA A 10 -9.47 -13.72 -12.71
CA ALA A 10 -10.82 -13.66 -12.16
C ALA A 10 -10.80 -14.29 -10.76
N GLY A 11 -11.18 -13.53 -9.73
CA GLY A 11 -11.59 -14.06 -8.44
C GLY A 11 -10.59 -14.05 -7.30
N LEU A 12 -9.45 -13.36 -7.39
CA LEU A 12 -8.60 -13.09 -6.24
C LEU A 12 -8.58 -11.59 -5.95
N GLU A 13 -9.35 -11.19 -4.97
CA GLU A 13 -9.19 -9.87 -4.36
C GLU A 13 -7.81 -9.82 -3.71
N LEU A 14 -6.89 -9.14 -4.37
CA LEU A 14 -5.52 -9.03 -3.92
C LEU A 14 -5.40 -7.80 -3.02
N TRP A 15 -5.41 -8.04 -1.72
CA TRP A 15 -5.17 -7.02 -0.72
C TRP A 15 -3.68 -6.71 -0.61
N LEU A 16 -3.32 -5.45 -0.78
CA LEU A 16 -1.95 -5.01 -0.62
C LEU A 16 -1.74 -4.60 0.83
N LEU A 17 -0.91 -5.37 1.53
CA LEU A 17 -0.45 -5.01 2.86
C LEU A 17 0.54 -3.86 2.72
N LEU A 18 0.11 -2.65 3.08
CA LEU A 18 0.96 -1.48 3.11
C LEU A 18 1.36 -1.19 4.54
N CYS A 19 2.53 -1.67 4.93
CA CYS A 19 3.14 -1.23 6.17
C CYS A 19 3.47 0.27 6.07
N ALA A 20 2.55 1.12 6.51
CA ALA A 20 2.82 2.53 6.68
C ALA A 20 3.29 2.72 8.11
N TRP A 21 4.55 2.96 8.25
CA TRP A 21 5.22 3.24 9.50
C TRP A 21 4.63 4.48 10.16
N GLY A 22 4.06 4.28 11.33
CA GLY A 22 3.55 5.36 12.15
C GLY A 22 4.70 6.22 12.67
N CYS A 23 5.09 7.22 11.91
CA CYS A 23 5.85 8.33 12.50
C CYS A 23 4.88 9.27 13.22
N SER A 24 4.54 8.97 14.45
CA SER A 24 4.04 9.97 15.38
C SER A 24 5.22 10.82 15.85
N VAL A 25 5.65 11.75 15.00
CA VAL A 25 6.58 12.79 15.43
C VAL A 25 5.80 14.06 15.63
N PHE A 26 5.75 14.51 16.86
CA PHE A 26 5.18 15.80 17.27
C PHE A 26 5.74 16.92 16.37
N GLY A 27 4.88 17.60 15.64
CA GLY A 27 5.20 18.85 14.94
C GLY A 27 5.69 18.75 13.49
N VAL A 28 5.71 17.58 12.85
CA VAL A 28 6.13 17.44 11.46
C VAL A 28 4.91 17.43 10.51
N PRO A 29 4.93 18.18 9.39
CA PRO A 29 3.89 18.09 8.38
C PRO A 29 3.72 16.66 7.87
N LEU A 30 2.49 16.30 7.60
CA LEU A 30 1.98 14.95 7.43
C LEU A 30 2.65 14.19 6.27
N PRO A 31 3.06 12.94 6.48
CA PRO A 31 3.74 12.16 5.46
C PRO A 31 2.82 11.84 4.27
N VAL A 32 3.38 11.95 3.09
CA VAL A 32 2.78 11.53 1.82
C VAL A 32 3.60 10.37 1.29
N PHE A 33 2.97 9.27 1.02
CA PHE A 33 3.59 8.11 0.42
C PHE A 33 3.14 7.98 -1.04
N CYS A 34 4.09 7.98 -1.95
CA CYS A 34 3.82 7.72 -3.36
C CYS A 34 4.57 6.44 -3.74
N PHE A 35 3.87 5.43 -4.16
CA PHE A 35 4.50 4.21 -4.65
C PHE A 35 3.69 3.60 -5.79
N TYR A 36 4.38 2.77 -6.54
CA TYR A 36 3.82 2.02 -7.64
C TYR A 36 3.60 0.58 -7.18
N SER A 37 2.37 0.12 -7.18
CA SER A 37 2.11 -1.29 -6.97
C SER A 37 2.65 -2.08 -8.16
N ALA A 38 3.82 -2.67 -8.01
CA ALA A 38 4.46 -3.49 -9.05
C ALA A 38 3.58 -4.67 -9.47
N LEU A 39 2.72 -5.13 -8.56
CA LEU A 39 1.86 -6.27 -8.78
C LEU A 39 0.69 -5.98 -9.73
N LEU A 40 0.12 -4.77 -9.65
CA LEU A 40 -1.06 -4.38 -10.46
C LEU A 40 -0.77 -3.23 -11.42
N CYS A 41 0.48 -2.78 -11.52
CA CYS A 41 0.85 -1.61 -12.33
C CYS A 41 0.03 -0.34 -12.01
N LEU A 42 -0.43 -0.18 -10.77
CA LEU A 42 -1.22 0.96 -10.33
C LEU A 42 -0.38 1.93 -9.50
N PRO A 43 -0.26 3.20 -9.91
CA PRO A 43 0.40 4.20 -9.10
C PRO A 43 -0.54 4.66 -7.98
N LEU A 44 -0.10 4.49 -6.73
CA LEU A 44 -0.85 4.84 -5.54
C LEU A 44 -0.31 6.09 -4.88
N LEU A 45 -1.20 6.88 -4.29
CA LEU A 45 -0.92 8.03 -3.47
C LEU A 45 -1.61 7.84 -2.11
N ILE A 46 -0.83 7.60 -1.07
CA ILE A 46 -1.33 7.49 0.30
C ILE A 46 -1.00 8.79 1.02
N VAL A 47 -1.99 9.41 1.61
CA VAL A 47 -1.85 10.72 2.25
C VAL A 47 -2.48 10.68 3.64
N ARG A 48 -1.72 11.07 4.66
CA ARG A 48 -2.30 11.42 5.96
C ARG A 48 -2.65 12.91 5.93
N GLY A 49 -3.93 13.23 6.05
CA GLY A 49 -4.42 14.60 6.03
C GLY A 49 -4.14 15.37 7.33
N GLU A 50 -4.37 16.68 7.34
CA GLU A 50 -4.28 17.52 8.56
C GLU A 50 -5.27 17.08 9.66
N ASP A 51 -6.33 16.38 9.27
CA ASP A 51 -7.31 15.73 10.13
C ASP A 51 -6.84 14.36 10.66
N LEU A 52 -5.57 14.03 10.46
CA LEU A 52 -4.90 12.76 10.81
C LEU A 52 -5.46 11.52 10.11
N LYS A 53 -6.47 11.67 9.25
CA LYS A 53 -7.05 10.55 8.51
C LYS A 53 -6.17 10.16 7.32
N VAL A 54 -5.94 8.88 7.18
CA VAL A 54 -5.27 8.31 6.00
C VAL A 54 -6.27 8.21 4.84
N ARG A 55 -5.79 8.51 3.65
CA ARG A 55 -6.53 8.39 2.39
C ARG A 55 -5.67 7.72 1.33
N ALA A 56 -6.26 6.83 0.58
CA ALA A 56 -5.64 6.24 -0.60
C ALA A 56 -6.31 6.78 -1.87
N MET A 57 -5.52 7.08 -2.87
CA MET A 57 -5.99 7.59 -4.15
C MET A 57 -5.11 7.04 -5.27
N LEU A 58 -5.64 6.99 -6.49
CA LEU A 58 -4.81 6.78 -7.65
C LEU A 58 -3.91 8.01 -7.88
N ASN A 59 -2.62 7.79 -8.00
CA ASN A 59 -1.61 8.82 -8.31
C ASN A 59 -1.65 9.19 -9.81
N VAL A 60 -2.83 9.58 -10.28
CA VAL A 60 -3.14 9.81 -11.70
C VAL A 60 -3.94 11.10 -11.83
N CYS A 61 -3.39 12.08 -12.53
CA CYS A 61 -4.06 13.35 -12.81
C CYS A 61 -5.32 13.13 -13.66
N ARG A 62 -6.44 13.69 -13.23
CA ARG A 62 -7.74 13.57 -13.92
C ARG A 62 -7.83 14.29 -15.26
N HIS A 63 -6.80 15.09 -15.61
CA HIS A 63 -6.74 15.77 -16.91
C HIS A 63 -6.26 14.83 -18.04
N ARG A 64 -5.01 14.34 -17.94
CA ARG A 64 -4.35 13.53 -18.99
C ARG A 64 -3.59 12.33 -18.44
N GLY A 65 -3.90 11.87 -17.24
CA GLY A 65 -3.33 10.64 -16.68
C GLY A 65 -1.88 10.71 -16.21
N ALA A 66 -1.26 11.90 -16.16
CA ALA A 66 0.11 12.02 -15.67
C ALA A 66 0.19 11.71 -14.17
N ARG A 67 1.29 11.09 -13.72
CA ARG A 67 1.58 10.90 -12.29
C ARG A 67 1.80 12.26 -11.62
N LEU A 68 1.23 12.43 -10.43
CA LEU A 68 1.36 13.65 -9.63
C LEU A 68 2.65 13.67 -8.81
N CYS A 69 3.05 12.51 -8.31
CA CYS A 69 4.24 12.34 -7.48
C CYS A 69 5.08 11.16 -7.97
N ALA A 70 6.39 11.29 -7.90
CA ALA A 70 7.30 10.17 -8.03
C ALA A 70 7.17 9.22 -6.83
N ASP A 71 7.70 8.00 -6.94
CA ASP A 71 7.73 7.06 -5.82
C ASP A 71 8.60 7.61 -4.68
N GLY A 72 8.21 7.28 -3.46
CA GLY A 72 8.91 7.69 -2.25
C GLY A 72 8.00 8.26 -1.18
N VAL A 73 8.61 8.83 -0.15
CA VAL A 73 7.96 9.47 0.99
C VAL A 73 8.27 10.95 0.97
N GLY A 74 7.29 11.78 1.29
CA GLY A 74 7.46 13.22 1.32
C GLY A 74 6.39 13.93 2.12
N GLN A 75 6.45 15.26 2.09
CA GLN A 75 5.50 16.13 2.78
C GLN A 75 4.99 17.16 1.79
N LYS A 76 3.70 17.15 1.52
CA LYS A 76 3.05 18.10 0.61
C LYS A 76 1.65 18.41 1.11
N ARG A 77 1.26 19.68 1.05
CA ARG A 77 -0.12 20.12 1.29
C ARG A 77 -0.96 20.11 0.01
N ILE A 78 -0.30 20.23 -1.13
CA ILE A 78 -0.90 20.39 -2.45
C ILE A 78 -0.11 19.54 -3.45
N PHE A 79 -0.80 18.88 -4.34
CA PHE A 79 -0.25 18.06 -5.42
C PHE A 79 -0.49 18.76 -6.75
N ALA A 80 0.53 19.41 -7.29
CA ALA A 80 0.48 20.00 -8.62
C ALA A 80 0.94 18.99 -9.68
N CYS A 81 0.13 18.79 -10.69
CA CYS A 81 0.46 17.92 -11.81
C CYS A 81 1.64 18.50 -12.60
N PRO A 82 2.74 17.73 -12.82
CA PRO A 82 3.91 18.23 -13.53
C PRO A 82 3.65 18.52 -15.01
N TYR A 83 2.53 18.02 -15.55
CA TYR A 83 2.20 18.20 -16.97
C TYR A 83 1.50 19.54 -17.25
N HIS A 84 0.37 19.82 -16.56
CA HIS A 84 -0.41 21.04 -16.81
C HIS A 84 -0.84 21.75 -15.52
N ALA A 85 -0.12 21.54 -14.43
CA ALA A 85 -0.33 22.22 -13.14
C ALA A 85 -1.76 22.14 -12.57
N TRP A 86 -2.55 21.10 -12.94
CA TRP A 86 -3.76 20.82 -12.20
C TRP A 86 -3.41 20.48 -10.75
N THR A 87 -4.07 21.11 -9.80
CA THR A 87 -3.66 21.14 -8.41
C THR A 87 -4.73 20.50 -7.53
N TYR A 88 -4.32 19.56 -6.69
CA TYR A 88 -5.19 18.82 -5.81
C TYR A 88 -4.76 19.01 -4.36
N ASP A 89 -5.73 19.01 -3.44
CA ASP A 89 -5.45 18.99 -2.00
C ASP A 89 -5.20 17.56 -1.48
N HIS A 90 -4.92 17.43 -0.19
CA HIS A 90 -4.69 16.15 0.47
C HIS A 90 -5.96 15.27 0.63
N LYS A 91 -7.13 15.79 0.25
CA LYS A 91 -8.37 15.01 0.14
C LYS A 91 -8.63 14.54 -1.30
N GLY A 92 -7.73 14.91 -2.22
CA GLY A 92 -7.89 14.61 -3.65
C GLY A 92 -8.79 15.58 -4.40
N ALA A 93 -9.32 16.61 -3.76
CA ALA A 93 -10.18 17.58 -4.43
C ALA A 93 -9.38 18.49 -5.37
N LEU A 94 -9.90 18.71 -6.59
CA LEU A 94 -9.31 19.65 -7.55
C LEU A 94 -9.48 21.08 -7.04
N LYS A 95 -8.37 21.80 -6.85
CA LYS A 95 -8.34 23.18 -6.33
C LYS A 95 -8.06 24.22 -7.40
N GLY A 96 -7.25 23.88 -8.40
CA GLY A 96 -6.87 24.82 -9.43
C GLY A 96 -6.47 24.17 -10.72
N ARG A 97 -6.58 24.95 -11.79
CA ARG A 97 -6.21 24.57 -13.15
C ARG A 97 -5.46 25.72 -13.79
N TYR A 98 -4.33 25.46 -14.40
CA TYR A 98 -3.65 26.47 -15.21
C TYR A 98 -4.53 26.80 -16.43
N GLY A 99 -4.77 28.08 -16.69
CA GLY A 99 -5.67 28.52 -17.76
C GLY A 99 -7.11 28.05 -17.55
N GLY A 100 -7.59 28.01 -16.29
CA GLY A 100 -8.91 27.49 -15.94
C GLY A 100 -10.09 28.14 -16.68
N ASP A 101 -9.94 29.40 -17.05
CA ASP A 101 -10.87 30.20 -17.85
C ASP A 101 -11.02 29.72 -19.30
N THR A 102 -10.03 28.98 -19.81
CA THR A 102 -10.07 28.42 -21.18
C THR A 102 -10.79 27.09 -21.28
N PHE A 103 -11.16 26.48 -20.17
CA PHE A 103 -11.85 25.18 -20.12
C PHE A 103 -13.38 25.29 -20.15
N GLY A 104 -13.94 26.51 -20.14
CA GLY A 104 -15.37 26.73 -19.94
C GLY A 104 -15.80 26.39 -18.50
N GLU A 105 -17.09 26.17 -18.30
CA GLU A 105 -17.63 25.79 -16.99
C GLU A 105 -17.36 24.32 -16.69
N ILE A 106 -16.40 24.07 -15.81
CA ILE A 106 -16.07 22.73 -15.31
C ILE A 106 -16.29 22.72 -13.80
N ALA A 107 -17.14 21.83 -13.33
CA ALA A 107 -17.35 21.57 -11.91
C ALA A 107 -16.15 20.84 -11.31
N ASN A 108 -15.37 21.52 -10.45
CA ASN A 108 -14.13 20.96 -9.86
C ASN A 108 -14.36 19.68 -9.07
N ASP A 109 -15.52 19.52 -8.47
CA ASP A 109 -15.91 18.34 -7.68
C ASP A 109 -15.96 17.04 -8.51
N GLN A 110 -16.21 17.16 -9.82
CA GLN A 110 -16.23 16.00 -10.73
C GLN A 110 -14.82 15.54 -11.16
N TYR A 111 -13.79 16.35 -10.89
CA TYR A 111 -12.42 16.10 -11.34
C TYR A 111 -11.44 15.89 -10.19
N GLY A 112 -11.94 15.50 -9.02
CA GLY A 112 -11.11 15.02 -7.92
C GLY A 112 -10.34 13.76 -8.29
N LEU A 113 -9.25 13.47 -7.57
CA LEU A 113 -8.52 12.21 -7.72
C LEU A 113 -9.43 11.02 -7.42
N THR A 114 -9.20 9.92 -8.08
CA THR A 114 -9.95 8.69 -7.82
C THR A 114 -9.59 8.16 -6.45
N ALA A 115 -10.54 8.22 -5.53
CA ALA A 115 -10.39 7.71 -4.18
C ALA A 115 -10.47 6.18 -4.18
N LEU A 116 -9.70 5.57 -3.29
CA LEU A 116 -9.72 4.15 -2.96
C LEU A 116 -10.12 4.01 -1.50
N HIS A 117 -10.89 2.96 -1.19
CA HIS A 117 -11.19 2.68 0.21
C HIS A 117 -9.92 2.32 0.95
N CYS A 118 -9.67 2.93 2.11
CA CYS A 118 -8.57 2.54 2.98
C CYS A 118 -8.89 2.80 4.44
N GLU A 119 -8.33 1.96 5.29
CA GLU A 119 -8.42 2.07 6.74
C GLU A 119 -7.05 1.78 7.37
N GLU A 120 -6.83 2.32 8.55
CA GLU A 120 -5.64 2.06 9.35
C GLU A 120 -6.03 1.17 10.53
N ARG A 121 -5.43 -0.01 10.61
CA ARG A 121 -5.63 -0.99 11.67
C ARG A 121 -4.32 -1.65 12.03
N SER A 122 -4.07 -1.80 13.33
CA SER A 122 -2.89 -2.49 13.88
C SER A 122 -1.55 -1.93 13.34
N GLY A 123 -1.48 -0.61 13.08
CA GLY A 123 -0.28 0.04 12.53
C GLY A 123 -0.04 -0.18 11.03
N ILE A 124 -1.00 -0.76 10.33
CA ILE A 124 -0.95 -1.03 8.90
C ILE A 124 -2.05 -0.25 8.18
N ILE A 125 -1.75 0.26 7.00
CA ILE A 125 -2.76 0.85 6.10
C ILE A 125 -3.24 -0.23 5.13
N TRP A 126 -4.52 -0.52 5.21
CA TRP A 126 -5.23 -1.47 4.36
C TRP A 126 -5.96 -0.68 3.28
N ALA A 127 -5.80 -1.04 2.01
CA ALA A 127 -6.45 -0.33 0.92
C ALA A 127 -6.99 -1.29 -0.14
N SER A 128 -8.22 -1.04 -0.61
CA SER A 128 -8.74 -1.66 -1.82
C SER A 128 -8.10 -1.00 -3.04
N LEU A 129 -7.76 -1.80 -4.05
CA LEU A 129 -7.21 -1.30 -5.32
C LEU A 129 -8.29 -1.10 -6.39
N THR A 130 -9.54 -1.43 -6.06
CA THR A 130 -10.70 -1.25 -6.94
C THR A 130 -11.43 0.03 -6.55
N PRO A 131 -11.50 1.04 -7.45
CA PRO A 131 -12.27 2.25 -7.18
C PRO A 131 -13.75 1.95 -6.90
N GLY A 132 -14.28 2.58 -5.85
CA GLY A 132 -15.68 2.40 -5.44
C GLY A 132 -15.96 1.13 -4.64
N ASP A 133 -14.96 0.30 -4.46
CA ASP A 133 -15.05 -0.87 -3.59
C ASP A 133 -15.00 -0.45 -2.12
N PHE A 134 -15.67 -1.22 -1.27
CA PHE A 134 -15.66 -1.04 0.18
C PHE A 134 -15.42 -2.39 0.85
N PHE A 135 -14.61 -2.42 1.87
CA PHE A 135 -14.43 -3.59 2.71
C PHE A 135 -14.30 -3.19 4.18
N ASP A 136 -14.82 -4.03 5.02
CA ASP A 136 -14.69 -3.92 6.47
C ASP A 136 -13.39 -4.62 6.88
N VAL A 137 -12.38 -3.83 7.25
CA VAL A 137 -11.06 -4.34 7.63
C VAL A 137 -11.15 -5.19 8.89
N ASP A 138 -11.95 -4.80 9.87
CA ASP A 138 -12.08 -5.54 11.13
C ASP A 138 -12.75 -6.91 10.88
N ALA A 139 -13.82 -6.94 10.08
CA ALA A 139 -14.45 -8.19 9.70
C ALA A 139 -13.53 -9.10 8.86
N TRP A 140 -12.70 -8.51 8.00
CA TRP A 140 -11.77 -9.26 7.16
C TRP A 140 -10.60 -9.83 7.96
N LEU A 141 -10.05 -9.06 8.90
CA LEU A 141 -8.96 -9.52 9.76
C LEU A 141 -9.44 -10.55 10.79
N GLY A 142 -10.65 -10.37 11.33
CA GLY A 142 -11.15 -11.22 12.41
C GLY A 142 -10.12 -11.34 13.55
N ASP A 143 -9.94 -12.54 14.09
CA ASP A 143 -9.01 -12.82 15.19
C ASP A 143 -7.54 -12.56 14.81
N PHE A 144 -7.20 -12.51 13.52
CA PHE A 144 -5.85 -12.14 13.08
C PHE A 144 -5.51 -10.69 13.41
N GLY A 145 -6.51 -9.81 13.53
CA GLY A 145 -6.33 -8.44 13.99
C GLY A 145 -5.75 -8.37 15.40
N GLU A 146 -6.17 -9.25 16.30
CA GLU A 146 -5.63 -9.35 17.65
C GLU A 146 -4.16 -9.78 17.64
N GLU A 147 -3.80 -10.74 16.79
CA GLU A 147 -2.41 -11.14 16.60
C GLU A 147 -1.54 -9.98 16.13
N LEU A 148 -2.00 -9.23 15.13
CA LEU A 148 -1.28 -8.05 14.63
C LEU A 148 -1.11 -6.98 15.70
N ASN A 149 -2.08 -6.78 16.58
CA ASN A 149 -2.00 -5.82 17.68
C ASN A 149 -0.86 -6.16 18.65
N THR A 150 -0.57 -7.46 18.84
CA THR A 150 0.53 -7.88 19.73
C THR A 150 1.91 -7.44 19.22
N LEU A 151 2.05 -7.16 17.92
CA LEU A 151 3.31 -6.72 17.32
C LEU A 151 3.60 -5.24 17.56
N ASP A 152 2.63 -4.46 18.03
CA ASP A 152 2.77 -3.01 18.31
C ASP A 152 3.40 -2.22 17.16
N LEU A 153 2.96 -2.49 15.92
CA LEU A 153 3.55 -1.94 14.70
C LEU A 153 3.51 -0.40 14.64
N ASN A 154 2.61 0.24 15.41
CA ASN A 154 2.57 1.70 15.51
C ASN A 154 3.87 2.31 16.05
N ASN A 155 4.62 1.56 16.85
CA ASN A 155 5.87 1.97 17.49
C ASN A 155 7.12 1.51 16.73
N TRP A 156 6.93 0.84 15.60
CA TRP A 156 8.06 0.43 14.77
C TRP A 156 8.58 1.60 13.93
N HIS A 157 9.83 1.51 13.49
CA HIS A 157 10.46 2.44 12.56
C HIS A 157 11.17 1.68 11.44
N LEU A 158 11.22 2.27 10.26
CA LEU A 158 11.95 1.69 9.14
C LEU A 158 13.45 1.70 9.45
N TYR A 159 14.04 0.52 9.58
CA TYR A 159 15.48 0.37 9.75
C TYR A 159 16.19 0.41 8.40
N GLU A 160 15.76 -0.40 7.45
CA GLU A 160 16.37 -0.52 6.13
C GLU A 160 15.35 -1.06 5.11
N GLN A 161 15.50 -0.67 3.86
CA GLN A 161 14.79 -1.25 2.72
C GLN A 161 15.82 -1.81 1.75
N ARG A 162 15.61 -3.05 1.29
CA ARG A 162 16.43 -3.71 0.29
C ARG A 162 15.55 -4.36 -0.77
N ASP A 163 15.92 -4.19 -2.03
CA ASP A 163 15.33 -4.89 -3.14
C ASP A 163 16.22 -6.08 -3.51
N LEU A 164 15.70 -7.28 -3.32
CA LEU A 164 16.41 -8.52 -3.64
C LEU A 164 15.81 -9.14 -4.89
N PRO A 165 16.63 -9.52 -5.89
CA PRO A 165 16.14 -10.30 -7.01
C PRO A 165 15.64 -11.66 -6.53
N GLY A 166 14.48 -12.09 -7.02
CA GLY A 166 13.86 -13.33 -6.60
C GLY A 166 12.91 -13.87 -7.66
N PRO A 167 12.34 -15.05 -7.42
CA PRO A 167 11.31 -15.63 -8.27
C PRO A 167 10.00 -14.82 -8.22
N GLY A 168 9.02 -15.18 -9.04
CA GLY A 168 7.68 -14.60 -8.97
C GLY A 168 7.04 -14.84 -7.61
N TRP A 169 6.13 -13.95 -7.23
CA TRP A 169 5.53 -13.91 -5.87
C TRP A 169 4.90 -15.24 -5.42
N LYS A 170 4.30 -16.02 -6.33
CA LYS A 170 3.71 -17.33 -5.99
C LYS A 170 4.77 -18.31 -5.49
N VAL A 171 5.87 -18.44 -6.23
CA VAL A 171 7.00 -19.32 -5.84
C VAL A 171 7.65 -18.82 -4.54
N THR A 172 7.75 -17.51 -4.37
CA THR A 172 8.22 -16.91 -3.11
C THR A 172 7.32 -17.29 -1.94
N MET A 173 6.01 -17.19 -2.10
CA MET A 173 5.04 -17.59 -1.07
C MET A 173 5.12 -19.08 -0.77
N ASP A 174 5.21 -19.95 -1.80
CA ASP A 174 5.36 -21.38 -1.59
C ASP A 174 6.62 -21.70 -0.74
N GLY A 175 7.72 -20.99 -0.98
CA GLY A 175 8.95 -21.13 -0.19
C GLY A 175 8.81 -20.65 1.25
N TYR A 176 8.03 -19.60 1.50
CA TYR A 176 7.77 -19.12 2.86
C TYR A 176 6.77 -20.00 3.62
N LEU A 177 5.94 -20.77 2.93
CA LEU A 177 4.94 -21.64 3.55
C LEU A 177 5.49 -23.02 3.97
N GLU A 178 6.81 -23.25 3.86
CA GLU A 178 7.43 -24.49 4.31
C GLU A 178 8.80 -24.22 4.94
N ALA A 179 9.16 -25.03 5.94
CA ALA A 179 10.44 -24.94 6.66
C ALA A 179 11.46 -26.02 6.26
N TYR A 180 11.07 -26.92 5.35
CA TYR A 180 11.88 -28.10 5.03
C TYR A 180 13.26 -27.76 4.43
N HIS A 181 13.34 -26.68 3.65
CA HIS A 181 14.61 -26.23 3.06
C HIS A 181 15.55 -25.53 4.05
N HIS A 182 15.06 -25.07 5.23
CA HIS A 182 15.84 -24.28 6.17
C HIS A 182 17.13 -24.96 6.57
N GLN A 183 17.10 -26.27 6.86
CA GLN A 183 18.26 -27.03 7.33
C GLN A 183 19.35 -27.19 6.25
N LEU A 184 19.00 -27.08 4.97
CA LEU A 184 19.94 -27.25 3.87
C LEU A 184 20.32 -25.90 3.25
N VAL A 185 19.35 -25.12 2.80
CA VAL A 185 19.60 -23.85 2.11
C VAL A 185 20.02 -22.76 3.08
N HIS A 186 19.38 -22.70 4.23
CA HIS A 186 19.59 -21.67 5.25
C HIS A 186 20.32 -22.15 6.50
N ARG A 187 21.11 -23.22 6.39
CA ARG A 187 21.81 -23.85 7.52
C ARG A 187 22.68 -22.89 8.33
N GLU A 188 23.28 -21.88 7.68
CA GLU A 188 24.16 -20.92 8.32
C GLU A 188 23.44 -19.71 8.92
N THR A 189 22.15 -19.57 8.65
CA THR A 189 21.31 -18.45 9.11
C THR A 189 20.14 -18.98 9.97
N VAL A 190 18.92 -18.91 9.44
CA VAL A 190 17.69 -19.28 10.15
C VAL A 190 17.64 -20.77 10.52
N GLY A 191 18.26 -21.64 9.73
CA GLY A 191 18.30 -23.08 10.01
C GLY A 191 18.97 -23.47 11.34
N LYS A 192 19.81 -22.59 11.91
CA LYS A 192 20.41 -22.80 13.23
C LYS A 192 19.38 -22.66 14.39
N TYR A 193 18.29 -21.98 14.13
CA TYR A 193 17.29 -21.58 15.14
C TYR A 193 15.95 -22.28 14.95
N THR A 194 15.78 -22.99 13.83
CA THR A 194 14.55 -23.72 13.51
C THR A 194 14.76 -25.22 13.64
N VAL A 195 13.71 -25.94 14.00
CA VAL A 195 13.70 -27.40 13.97
C VAL A 195 13.21 -27.84 12.61
N GLY A 196 14.09 -28.46 11.82
CA GLY A 196 13.73 -28.93 10.49
C GLY A 196 12.51 -29.85 10.53
N ASN A 197 11.59 -29.65 9.60
CA ASN A 197 10.34 -30.41 9.51
C ASN A 197 9.30 -30.16 10.61
N LEU A 198 9.49 -29.17 11.47
CA LEU A 198 8.49 -28.76 12.42
C LEU A 198 7.89 -27.43 12.00
N LEU A 199 6.58 -27.41 11.84
CA LEU A 199 5.82 -26.23 11.46
C LEU A 199 4.51 -26.22 12.24
N VAL A 200 4.19 -25.09 12.84
CA VAL A 200 2.89 -24.84 13.45
C VAL A 200 2.13 -23.86 12.54
N LEU A 201 0.96 -24.25 12.12
CA LEU A 201 0.08 -23.45 11.28
C LEU A 201 -1.16 -23.06 12.07
N ASP A 202 -1.33 -21.78 12.30
CA ASP A 202 -2.57 -21.20 12.82
C ASP A 202 -3.36 -20.55 11.67
N THR A 203 -4.68 -20.72 11.68
CA THR A 203 -5.57 -20.18 10.64
C THR A 203 -6.60 -19.24 11.25
N TYR A 204 -6.77 -18.08 10.61
CA TYR A 204 -7.68 -17.01 11.01
C TYR A 204 -8.53 -16.62 9.79
N GLY A 205 -9.51 -17.45 9.44
CA GLY A 205 -10.27 -17.26 8.20
C GLY A 205 -9.34 -17.32 6.96
N PRO A 206 -9.21 -16.24 6.18
CA PRO A 206 -8.32 -16.20 5.02
C PRO A 206 -6.84 -16.01 5.38
N HIS A 207 -6.52 -15.73 6.64
CA HIS A 207 -5.17 -15.45 7.10
C HIS A 207 -4.51 -16.66 7.74
N GLN A 208 -3.19 -16.69 7.67
CA GLN A 208 -2.40 -17.79 8.23
C GLN A 208 -1.17 -17.23 8.95
N ARG A 209 -0.82 -17.86 10.06
CA ARG A 209 0.46 -17.66 10.75
C ARG A 209 1.22 -18.96 10.74
N LEU A 210 2.45 -18.91 10.23
CA LEU A 210 3.39 -20.03 10.32
C LEU A 210 4.46 -19.71 11.36
N THR A 211 4.75 -20.71 12.19
CA THR A 211 5.82 -20.67 13.19
C THR A 211 6.71 -21.90 13.01
N PHE A 212 8.01 -21.69 12.95
CA PHE A 212 9.05 -22.73 12.86
C PHE A 212 10.22 -22.48 13.79
#